data_34042e543c820902598721c05975e30c
#
_entry.id   34042e543c820902598721c05975e30c
#
_cell.length_a   1.000
_cell.length_b   1.000
_cell.length_c   1.000
_cell.angle_alpha   90.00
_cell.angle_beta   90.00
_cell.angle_gamma   90.00
#
_symmetry.space_group_name_H-M   'P 1'
#
loop_
_entity.id
_entity.type
_entity.pdbx_description
1 polymer ?
#
loop_
_entity_poly.entity_id
_entity_poly.type
_entity_poly.pdbx_seq_one_letter_code
_entity_poly.pdbx_strand_id
1 'polypeptide(L)'
;LSTTPLLQAAGLRKTYPTGGSRLVAVEDLSFSLYAGGALGLVGESGSGKTTTVRMLVGLERPDQGEILVQGAPLAARTRGRAARLARAKAVQIVFQDPYLSLDGRISIGATLDGVLRLHGCADRPARAARVRELLAQVGLGAREAAALPRGLSGGQRQRAAIARALAVEPAVLVLDEAVSALDVSVQAQVLNLLSDIRRDTGIGLVFVSHDLAVVRYVCDEALVMYRGRTVEHQPVAELLAAPQHPYTRLLLASVPHPGWDPEGIGRRRRELASSQEAAS
;
A
#
# COMPACT_ATOMS: atom_id res chain seq x y z
N LEU A 1 11.21 21.43 4.65
CA LEU A 1 10.41 20.21 4.79
C LEU A 1 9.08 20.60 5.45
N SER A 2 7.95 20.22 4.87
CA SER A 2 6.63 20.49 5.46
C SER A 2 6.55 19.78 6.82
N THR A 3 6.18 20.51 7.86
CA THR A 3 6.02 19.94 9.21
C THR A 3 4.71 19.16 9.37
N THR A 4 3.78 19.27 8.41
CA THR A 4 2.48 18.60 8.45
C THR A 4 2.56 17.26 7.73
N PRO A 5 2.17 16.13 8.36
CA PRO A 5 2.11 14.84 7.69
C PRO A 5 1.12 14.83 6.54
N LEU A 6 1.45 14.12 5.45
CA LEU A 6 0.48 13.81 4.38
C LEU A 6 -0.58 12.82 4.85
N LEU A 7 -0.17 11.83 5.65
CA LEU A 7 -1.06 10.84 6.26
C LEU A 7 -0.65 10.65 7.71
N GLN A 8 -1.63 10.71 8.61
CA GLN A 8 -1.44 10.39 10.01
C GLN A 8 -2.51 9.38 10.44
N ALA A 9 -2.09 8.32 11.06
CA ALA A 9 -2.92 7.35 11.75
C ALA A 9 -2.63 7.47 13.25
N ALA A 10 -3.65 7.61 14.07
CA ALA A 10 -3.50 7.80 15.52
C ALA A 10 -4.43 6.85 16.27
N GLY A 11 -3.87 5.89 17.04
CA GLY A 11 -4.57 4.97 17.91
C GLY A 11 -5.61 4.11 17.20
N LEU A 12 -5.33 3.65 15.96
CA LEU A 12 -6.31 2.90 15.19
C LEU A 12 -6.60 1.54 15.83
N ARG A 13 -7.88 1.27 16.06
CA ARG A 13 -8.36 -0.03 16.50
C ARG A 13 -9.50 -0.52 15.60
N LYS A 14 -9.48 -1.83 15.29
CA LYS A 14 -10.54 -2.49 14.52
C LYS A 14 -10.80 -3.89 15.05
N THR A 15 -12.08 -4.18 15.29
CA THR A 15 -12.55 -5.49 15.74
C THR A 15 -13.64 -6.02 14.81
N TYR A 16 -13.70 -7.34 14.66
CA TYR A 16 -14.76 -8.02 13.91
C TYR A 16 -15.48 -9.03 14.80
N PRO A 17 -16.80 -9.17 14.68
CA PRO A 17 -17.54 -10.21 15.38
C PRO A 17 -17.17 -11.59 14.79
N THR A 18 -16.95 -12.56 15.65
CA THR A 18 -16.60 -13.95 15.27
C THR A 18 -17.34 -14.91 16.21
N GLY A 19 -18.44 -15.54 15.78
CA GLY A 19 -19.06 -16.69 16.46
C GLY A 19 -19.22 -16.62 17.99
N GLY A 20 -19.49 -15.44 18.57
CA GLY A 20 -19.65 -15.24 20.03
C GLY A 20 -18.46 -14.55 20.70
N SER A 21 -17.35 -14.29 19.96
CA SER A 21 -16.21 -13.52 20.42
C SER A 21 -15.94 -12.31 19.49
N ARG A 22 -14.94 -11.49 19.81
CA ARG A 22 -14.48 -10.40 18.93
C ARG A 22 -13.02 -10.62 18.57
N LEU A 23 -12.75 -10.71 17.28
CA LEU A 23 -11.37 -10.71 16.78
C LEU A 23 -10.87 -9.28 16.72
N VAL A 24 -9.79 -8.96 17.43
CA VAL A 24 -9.07 -7.70 17.29
C VAL A 24 -8.15 -7.82 16.09
N ALA A 25 -8.52 -7.21 14.98
CA ALA A 25 -7.74 -7.25 13.73
C ALA A 25 -6.62 -6.20 13.69
N VAL A 26 -6.85 -5.06 14.35
CA VAL A 26 -5.85 -4.00 14.55
C VAL A 26 -6.04 -3.42 15.93
N GLU A 27 -4.94 -3.25 16.68
CA GLU A 27 -4.92 -2.70 18.03
C GLU A 27 -3.82 -1.65 18.13
N ASP A 28 -4.21 -0.40 18.44
CA ASP A 28 -3.36 0.75 18.71
C ASP A 28 -2.28 1.02 17.65
N LEU A 29 -2.69 1.10 16.37
CA LEU A 29 -1.76 1.40 15.31
C LEU A 29 -1.64 2.92 15.11
N SER A 30 -0.41 3.42 15.20
CA SER A 30 -0.10 4.84 15.03
C SER A 30 1.15 5.04 14.18
N PHE A 31 1.09 5.97 13.22
CA PHE A 31 2.24 6.41 12.43
C PHE A 31 1.96 7.75 11.74
N SER A 32 3.01 8.39 11.24
CA SER A 32 2.93 9.59 10.40
C SER A 32 3.77 9.40 9.13
N LEU A 33 3.23 9.82 7.99
CA LEU A 33 3.90 9.79 6.69
C LEU A 33 3.99 11.20 6.13
N TYR A 34 5.19 11.63 5.77
CA TYR A 34 5.46 12.98 5.25
C TYR A 34 5.57 12.99 3.72
N ALA A 35 5.61 14.20 3.16
CA ALA A 35 5.75 14.40 1.71
C ALA A 35 7.03 13.72 1.19
N GLY A 36 6.90 12.95 0.13
CA GLY A 36 7.99 12.16 -0.44
C GLY A 36 8.49 11.04 0.46
N GLY A 37 7.83 10.72 1.59
CA GLY A 37 8.16 9.59 2.44
C GLY A 37 7.58 8.27 1.93
N ALA A 38 8.18 7.15 2.34
CA ALA A 38 7.66 5.82 2.08
C ALA A 38 7.71 4.95 3.33
N LEU A 39 6.54 4.45 3.75
CA LEU A 39 6.38 3.56 4.90
C LEU A 39 6.08 2.13 4.43
N GLY A 40 6.88 1.18 4.84
CA GLY A 40 6.63 -0.25 4.69
C GLY A 40 5.73 -0.78 5.80
N LEU A 41 4.62 -1.42 5.45
CA LEU A 41 3.77 -2.14 6.38
C LEU A 41 4.00 -3.64 6.21
N VAL A 42 4.66 -4.27 7.17
CA VAL A 42 5.22 -5.62 7.04
C VAL A 42 4.63 -6.58 8.07
N GLY A 43 4.51 -7.85 7.72
CA GLY A 43 4.03 -8.91 8.61
C GLY A 43 3.48 -10.10 7.84
N GLU A 44 3.24 -11.22 8.52
CA GLU A 44 2.65 -12.42 7.91
C GLU A 44 1.16 -12.21 7.56
N SER A 45 0.59 -13.17 6.81
CA SER A 45 -0.86 -13.21 6.55
C SER A 45 -1.63 -13.25 7.88
N GLY A 46 -2.71 -12.47 7.97
CA GLY A 46 -3.51 -12.36 9.20
C GLY A 46 -2.95 -11.40 10.26
N SER A 47 -1.82 -10.72 10.04
CA SER A 47 -1.27 -9.74 11.01
C SER A 47 -2.06 -8.44 11.14
N GLY A 48 -3.06 -8.18 10.27
CA GLY A 48 -3.88 -6.97 10.30
C GLY A 48 -3.61 -5.97 9.17
N LYS A 49 -2.62 -6.21 8.30
CA LYS A 49 -2.23 -5.30 7.20
C LYS A 49 -3.39 -4.91 6.28
N THR A 50 -4.12 -5.89 5.77
CA THR A 50 -5.26 -5.64 4.87
C THR A 50 -6.36 -4.82 5.55
N THR A 51 -6.62 -5.07 6.84
CA THR A 51 -7.57 -4.25 7.63
C THR A 51 -7.07 -2.82 7.76
N THR A 52 -5.78 -2.64 8.07
CA THR A 52 -5.13 -1.33 8.11
C THR A 52 -5.26 -0.60 6.78
N VAL A 53 -4.89 -1.25 5.67
CA VAL A 53 -5.05 -0.69 4.32
C VAL A 53 -6.48 -0.23 4.05
N ARG A 54 -7.46 -1.07 4.34
CA ARG A 54 -8.88 -0.71 4.15
C ARG A 54 -9.31 0.51 4.97
N MET A 55 -8.78 0.67 6.18
CA MET A 55 -9.01 1.86 7.00
C MET A 55 -8.34 3.09 6.38
N LEU A 56 -7.07 2.98 5.94
CA LEU A 56 -6.32 4.09 5.35
C LEU A 56 -6.94 4.64 4.06
N VAL A 57 -7.59 3.79 3.26
CA VAL A 57 -8.29 4.22 2.04
C VAL A 57 -9.78 4.53 2.27
N GLY A 58 -10.24 4.44 3.52
CA GLY A 58 -11.61 4.73 3.92
C GLY A 58 -12.67 3.73 3.42
N LEU A 59 -12.26 2.52 3.08
CA LEU A 59 -13.16 1.39 2.80
C LEU A 59 -13.73 0.77 4.07
N GLU A 60 -12.97 0.87 5.16
CA GLU A 60 -13.36 0.42 6.50
C GLU A 60 -13.23 1.59 7.48
N ARG A 61 -14.08 1.61 8.51
CA ARG A 61 -13.98 2.61 9.58
C ARG A 61 -13.27 2.00 10.78
N PRO A 62 -12.27 2.67 11.37
CA PRO A 62 -11.73 2.26 12.65
C PRO A 62 -12.82 2.34 13.72
N ASP A 63 -12.78 1.43 14.70
CA ASP A 63 -13.67 1.46 15.87
C ASP A 63 -13.19 2.52 16.87
N GLN A 64 -11.87 2.76 16.93
CA GLN A 64 -11.21 3.82 17.70
C GLN A 64 -10.07 4.43 16.91
N GLY A 65 -9.64 5.62 17.31
CA GLY A 65 -8.59 6.38 16.64
C GLY A 65 -9.09 7.16 15.43
N GLU A 66 -8.17 7.85 14.78
CA GLU A 66 -8.48 8.69 13.62
C GLU A 66 -7.41 8.59 12.54
N ILE A 67 -7.81 8.94 11.31
CA ILE A 67 -6.93 9.03 10.15
C ILE A 67 -7.07 10.45 9.59
N LEU A 68 -5.95 11.16 9.50
CA LEU A 68 -5.88 12.48 8.90
C LEU A 68 -5.09 12.40 7.60
N VAL A 69 -5.57 13.06 6.54
CA VAL A 69 -4.85 13.26 5.29
C VAL A 69 -4.69 14.76 5.08
N GLN A 70 -3.45 15.24 5.01
CA GLN A 70 -3.11 16.67 4.94
C GLN A 70 -3.80 17.47 6.06
N GLY A 71 -3.85 16.91 7.27
CA GLY A 71 -4.48 17.51 8.45
C GLY A 71 -6.01 17.44 8.49
N ALA A 72 -6.67 16.93 7.44
CA ALA A 72 -8.13 16.78 7.39
C ALA A 72 -8.55 15.33 7.69
N PRO A 73 -9.62 15.10 8.51
CA PRO A 73 -10.08 13.75 8.81
C PRO A 73 -10.51 12.99 7.55
N LEU A 74 -10.00 11.77 7.38
CA LEU A 74 -10.45 10.84 6.34
C LEU A 74 -11.75 10.19 6.78
N ALA A 75 -12.89 10.84 6.50
CA ALA A 75 -14.18 10.31 6.90
C ALA A 75 -14.54 9.05 6.10
N ALA A 76 -14.62 7.90 6.77
CA ALA A 76 -14.94 6.62 6.16
C ALA A 76 -16.35 6.55 5.53
N ARG A 77 -17.30 7.37 5.99
CA ARG A 77 -18.67 7.49 5.46
C ARG A 77 -19.04 8.94 5.23
N THR A 78 -18.46 9.55 4.24
CA THR A 78 -18.95 10.84 3.74
C THR A 78 -20.20 10.63 2.89
N ARG A 79 -21.29 11.31 3.24
CA ARG A 79 -22.51 11.32 2.42
C ARG A 79 -22.31 12.28 1.25
N GLY A 80 -22.75 11.86 0.06
CA GLY A 80 -22.70 12.66 -1.14
C GLY A 80 -21.54 12.34 -2.09
N ARG A 81 -21.75 12.65 -3.38
CA ARG A 81 -20.80 12.37 -4.46
C ARG A 81 -19.49 13.15 -4.30
N ALA A 82 -19.60 14.46 -4.02
CA ALA A 82 -18.43 15.33 -3.88
C ALA A 82 -17.47 14.88 -2.79
N ALA A 83 -18.00 14.51 -1.61
CA ALA A 83 -17.20 14.04 -0.49
C ALA A 83 -16.52 12.68 -0.78
N ARG A 84 -17.19 11.79 -1.51
CA ARG A 84 -16.58 10.53 -1.96
C ARG A 84 -15.45 10.76 -2.95
N LEU A 85 -15.61 11.70 -3.89
CA LEU A 85 -14.57 12.06 -4.86
C LEU A 85 -13.38 12.74 -4.18
N ALA A 86 -13.61 13.65 -3.23
CA ALA A 86 -12.55 14.29 -2.46
C ALA A 86 -11.71 13.27 -1.69
N ARG A 87 -12.36 12.31 -1.01
CA ARG A 87 -11.66 11.21 -0.33
C ARG A 87 -10.87 10.34 -1.30
N ALA A 88 -11.48 9.94 -2.42
CA ALA A 88 -10.82 9.14 -3.44
C ALA A 88 -9.62 9.87 -4.08
N LYS A 89 -9.65 11.21 -4.10
CA LYS A 89 -8.51 12.02 -4.53
C LYS A 89 -7.40 12.06 -3.48
N ALA A 90 -7.74 12.04 -2.19
CA ALA A 90 -6.75 12.16 -1.11
C ALA A 90 -5.83 10.95 -1.01
N VAL A 91 -6.40 9.74 -1.05
CA VAL A 91 -5.67 8.47 -0.97
C VAL A 91 -6.15 7.51 -2.04
N GLN A 92 -5.23 6.94 -2.78
CA GLN A 92 -5.49 5.91 -3.77
C GLN A 92 -4.83 4.60 -3.38
N ILE A 93 -5.36 3.49 -3.93
CA ILE A 93 -4.84 2.14 -3.72
C ILE A 93 -4.57 1.43 -5.04
N VAL A 94 -3.45 0.71 -5.08
CA VAL A 94 -3.15 -0.29 -6.10
C VAL A 94 -3.14 -1.65 -5.43
N PHE A 95 -4.01 -2.55 -5.87
CA PHE A 95 -4.15 -3.89 -5.33
C PHE A 95 -3.14 -4.87 -5.92
N GLN A 96 -2.93 -5.97 -5.24
CA GLN A 96 -2.12 -7.10 -5.69
C GLN A 96 -2.58 -7.62 -7.07
N ASP A 97 -3.90 -7.79 -7.24
CA ASP A 97 -4.48 -8.16 -8.53
C ASP A 97 -4.93 -6.89 -9.29
N PRO A 98 -4.25 -6.53 -10.40
CA PRO A 98 -4.62 -5.38 -11.22
C PRO A 98 -6.04 -5.46 -11.79
N TYR A 99 -6.61 -6.66 -11.98
CA TYR A 99 -7.99 -6.84 -12.46
C TYR A 99 -9.04 -6.30 -11.49
N LEU A 100 -8.72 -6.14 -10.20
CA LEU A 100 -9.60 -5.44 -9.25
C LEU A 100 -9.71 -3.94 -9.54
N SER A 101 -8.76 -3.40 -10.31
CA SER A 101 -8.68 -1.98 -10.65
C SER A 101 -9.05 -1.66 -12.09
N LEU A 102 -9.00 -2.64 -13.00
CA LEU A 102 -9.17 -2.45 -14.45
C LEU A 102 -10.34 -3.29 -14.95
N ASP A 103 -11.37 -2.66 -15.53
CA ASP A 103 -12.44 -3.39 -16.21
C ASP A 103 -11.90 -4.04 -17.49
N GLY A 104 -11.96 -5.37 -17.57
CA GLY A 104 -11.45 -6.15 -18.70
C GLY A 104 -12.11 -5.86 -20.06
N ARG A 105 -13.23 -5.10 -20.09
CA ARG A 105 -13.99 -4.72 -21.29
C ARG A 105 -13.66 -3.32 -21.80
N ILE A 106 -12.88 -2.54 -21.05
CA ILE A 106 -12.59 -1.14 -21.36
C ILE A 106 -11.09 -1.01 -21.63
N SER A 107 -10.70 -0.28 -22.67
CA SER A 107 -9.29 -0.03 -22.96
C SER A 107 -8.63 0.81 -21.85
N ILE A 108 -7.32 0.68 -21.71
CA ILE A 108 -6.57 1.41 -20.67
C ILE A 108 -6.76 2.92 -20.83
N GLY A 109 -6.66 3.45 -22.05
CA GLY A 109 -6.88 4.88 -22.32
C GLY A 109 -8.30 5.34 -21.95
N ALA A 110 -9.33 4.53 -22.26
CA ALA A 110 -10.70 4.85 -21.90
C ALA A 110 -10.94 4.76 -20.38
N THR A 111 -10.25 3.85 -19.68
CA THR A 111 -10.28 3.78 -18.22
C THR A 111 -9.73 5.06 -17.59
N LEU A 112 -8.56 5.53 -18.06
CA LEU A 112 -7.95 6.78 -17.57
C LEU A 112 -8.81 8.00 -17.91
N ASP A 113 -9.33 8.12 -19.14
CA ASP A 113 -10.27 9.21 -19.54
C ASP A 113 -11.50 9.23 -18.62
N GLY A 114 -12.06 8.06 -18.32
CA GLY A 114 -13.22 7.93 -17.42
C GLY A 114 -12.93 8.43 -16.00
N VAL A 115 -11.76 8.13 -15.45
CA VAL A 115 -11.31 8.63 -14.13
C VAL A 115 -11.16 10.15 -14.15
N LEU A 116 -10.46 10.69 -15.14
CA LEU A 116 -10.26 12.14 -15.29
C LEU A 116 -11.59 12.88 -15.42
N ARG A 117 -12.52 12.36 -16.23
CA ARG A 117 -13.87 12.92 -16.39
C ARG A 117 -14.66 12.87 -15.09
N LEU A 118 -14.59 11.78 -14.35
CA LEU A 118 -15.26 11.61 -13.06
C LEU A 118 -14.80 12.65 -12.04
N HIS A 119 -13.51 13.03 -12.07
CA HIS A 119 -12.87 13.99 -11.18
C HIS A 119 -12.86 15.43 -11.72
N GLY A 120 -13.66 15.73 -12.73
CA GLY A 120 -13.99 17.11 -13.14
C GLY A 120 -13.19 17.66 -14.31
N CYS A 121 -12.31 16.89 -14.95
CA CYS A 121 -11.66 17.32 -16.18
C CYS A 121 -12.67 17.23 -17.34
N ALA A 122 -13.38 18.31 -17.61
CA ALA A 122 -14.46 18.35 -18.60
C ALA A 122 -13.94 18.39 -20.05
N ASP A 123 -12.82 19.09 -20.30
CA ASP A 123 -12.25 19.27 -21.62
C ASP A 123 -11.67 17.97 -22.20
N ARG A 124 -12.18 17.55 -23.37
CA ARG A 124 -11.78 16.30 -24.01
C ARG A 124 -10.33 16.32 -24.53
N PRO A 125 -9.86 17.36 -25.23
CA PRO A 125 -8.46 17.49 -25.62
C PRO A 125 -7.49 17.46 -24.43
N ALA A 126 -7.78 18.18 -23.34
CA ALA A 126 -6.98 18.18 -22.12
C ALA A 126 -6.92 16.77 -21.49
N ARG A 127 -8.06 16.04 -21.41
CA ARG A 127 -8.04 14.65 -20.93
C ARG A 127 -7.18 13.76 -21.81
N ALA A 128 -7.30 13.88 -23.14
CA ALA A 128 -6.50 13.08 -24.05
C ALA A 128 -4.99 13.35 -23.92
N ALA A 129 -4.59 14.60 -23.66
CA ALA A 129 -3.22 14.97 -23.35
C ALA A 129 -2.76 14.34 -22.03
N ARG A 130 -3.58 14.49 -20.97
CA ARG A 130 -3.26 13.95 -19.65
C ARG A 130 -3.18 12.42 -19.63
N VAL A 131 -4.02 11.72 -20.39
CA VAL A 131 -3.92 10.25 -20.56
C VAL A 131 -2.57 9.86 -21.15
N ARG A 132 -2.09 10.58 -22.18
CA ARG A 132 -0.76 10.30 -22.76
C ARG A 132 0.38 10.53 -21.77
N GLU A 133 0.32 11.62 -21.00
CA GLU A 133 1.30 11.93 -19.95
C GLU A 133 1.34 10.84 -18.87
N LEU A 134 0.18 10.44 -18.34
CA LEU A 134 0.07 9.38 -17.32
C LEU A 134 0.63 8.05 -17.82
N LEU A 135 0.34 7.68 -19.06
CA LEU A 135 0.88 6.47 -19.65
C LEU A 135 2.40 6.56 -19.86
N ALA A 136 2.89 7.69 -20.36
CA ALA A 136 4.32 7.92 -20.50
C ALA A 136 5.05 7.87 -19.14
N GLN A 137 4.46 8.45 -18.10
CA GLN A 137 4.99 8.44 -16.74
C GLN A 137 5.21 7.01 -16.20
N VAL A 138 4.35 6.06 -16.60
CA VAL A 138 4.51 4.64 -16.21
C VAL A 138 5.18 3.79 -17.28
N GLY A 139 5.78 4.40 -18.32
CA GLY A 139 6.48 3.70 -19.40
C GLY A 139 5.56 2.89 -20.32
N LEU A 140 4.32 3.36 -20.52
CA LEU A 140 3.35 2.80 -21.46
C LEU A 140 3.09 3.80 -22.60
N GLY A 141 2.71 3.29 -23.78
CA GLY A 141 2.51 4.10 -24.97
C GLY A 141 1.10 4.02 -25.56
N ALA A 142 0.98 4.51 -26.78
CA ALA A 142 -0.29 4.53 -27.53
C ALA A 142 -0.86 3.13 -27.80
N ARG A 143 0.01 2.13 -27.98
CA ARG A 143 -0.38 0.73 -28.16
C ARG A 143 -1.10 0.19 -26.94
N GLU A 144 -0.52 0.40 -25.74
CA GLU A 144 -1.10 -0.02 -24.47
C GLU A 144 -2.36 0.80 -24.13
N ALA A 145 -2.41 2.09 -24.51
CA ALA A 145 -3.62 2.91 -24.37
C ALA A 145 -4.83 2.32 -25.09
N ALA A 146 -4.63 1.78 -26.29
CA ALA A 146 -5.70 1.16 -27.10
C ALA A 146 -6.04 -0.28 -26.65
N ALA A 147 -5.15 -0.93 -25.88
CA ALA A 147 -5.31 -2.32 -25.49
C ALA A 147 -6.35 -2.49 -24.39
N LEU A 148 -7.01 -3.65 -24.37
CA LEU A 148 -7.76 -4.14 -23.23
C LEU A 148 -6.80 -4.73 -22.19
N PRO A 149 -7.16 -4.78 -20.89
CA PRO A 149 -6.29 -5.35 -19.85
C PRO A 149 -5.78 -6.75 -20.14
N ARG A 150 -6.59 -7.62 -20.76
CA ARG A 150 -6.21 -8.98 -21.15
C ARG A 150 -5.10 -9.05 -22.22
N GLY A 151 -4.92 -7.98 -22.99
CA GLY A 151 -3.88 -7.88 -24.04
C GLY A 151 -2.53 -7.38 -23.50
N LEU A 152 -2.41 -7.08 -22.20
CA LEU A 152 -1.20 -6.59 -21.55
C LEU A 152 -0.50 -7.71 -20.77
N SER A 153 0.85 -7.61 -20.64
CA SER A 153 1.59 -8.43 -19.68
C SER A 153 1.22 -8.08 -18.22
N GLY A 154 1.60 -8.93 -17.25
CA GLY A 154 1.37 -8.67 -15.83
C GLY A 154 1.93 -7.31 -15.38
N GLY A 155 3.18 -7.03 -15.72
CA GLY A 155 3.82 -5.75 -15.40
C GLY A 155 3.20 -4.55 -16.09
N GLN A 156 2.77 -4.68 -17.37
CA GLN A 156 2.05 -3.62 -18.06
C GLN A 156 0.70 -3.33 -17.43
N ARG A 157 -0.04 -4.37 -17.00
CA ARG A 157 -1.30 -4.19 -16.25
C ARG A 157 -1.06 -3.47 -14.92
N GLN A 158 -0.01 -3.85 -14.20
CA GLN A 158 0.33 -3.22 -12.93
C GLN A 158 0.67 -1.73 -13.13
N ARG A 159 1.47 -1.41 -14.13
CA ARG A 159 1.78 -0.01 -14.50
C ARG A 159 0.53 0.77 -14.90
N ALA A 160 -0.40 0.15 -15.63
CA ALA A 160 -1.69 0.77 -15.97
C ALA A 160 -2.56 1.02 -14.72
N ALA A 161 -2.57 0.11 -13.74
CA ALA A 161 -3.24 0.30 -12.47
C ALA A 161 -2.62 1.45 -11.64
N ILE A 162 -1.28 1.58 -11.67
CA ILE A 162 -0.57 2.71 -11.06
C ILE A 162 -0.96 4.02 -11.77
N ALA A 163 -0.93 4.07 -13.11
CA ALA A 163 -1.34 5.24 -13.89
C ALA A 163 -2.79 5.67 -13.55
N ARG A 164 -3.70 4.69 -13.40
CA ARG A 164 -5.07 4.96 -12.97
C ARG A 164 -5.15 5.60 -11.59
N ALA A 165 -4.38 5.11 -10.63
CA ALA A 165 -4.34 5.68 -9.29
C ALA A 165 -3.75 7.10 -9.29
N LEU A 166 -2.72 7.36 -10.10
CA LEU A 166 -2.08 8.67 -10.25
C LEU A 166 -2.94 9.70 -10.99
N ALA A 167 -3.96 9.26 -11.76
CA ALA A 167 -4.79 10.15 -12.57
C ALA A 167 -5.52 11.23 -11.76
N VAL A 168 -5.74 11.02 -10.48
CA VAL A 168 -6.39 11.96 -9.57
C VAL A 168 -5.41 12.80 -8.74
N GLU A 169 -4.11 12.62 -8.94
CA GLU A 169 -3.03 13.30 -8.21
C GLU A 169 -3.20 13.14 -6.68
N PRO A 170 -3.18 11.89 -6.17
CA PRO A 170 -3.40 11.64 -4.76
C PRO A 170 -2.23 12.15 -3.91
N ALA A 171 -2.52 12.55 -2.66
CA ALA A 171 -1.47 12.87 -1.69
C ALA A 171 -0.72 11.60 -1.26
N VAL A 172 -1.43 10.46 -1.17
CA VAL A 172 -0.89 9.18 -0.71
C VAL A 172 -1.31 8.05 -1.66
N LEU A 173 -0.36 7.20 -2.00
CA LEU A 173 -0.58 5.96 -2.75
C LEU A 173 -0.30 4.77 -1.84
N VAL A 174 -1.31 3.94 -1.63
CA VAL A 174 -1.20 2.66 -0.92
C VAL A 174 -0.99 1.55 -1.94
N LEU A 175 0.03 0.73 -1.73
CA LEU A 175 0.41 -0.38 -2.60
C LEU A 175 0.23 -1.67 -1.81
N ASP A 176 -0.89 -2.37 -2.02
CA ASP A 176 -1.24 -3.58 -1.28
C ASP A 176 -0.73 -4.81 -2.03
N GLU A 177 0.45 -5.30 -1.64
CA GLU A 177 1.19 -6.41 -2.28
C GLU A 177 1.34 -6.26 -3.80
N ALA A 178 1.40 -5.01 -4.27
CA ALA A 178 1.27 -4.63 -5.68
C ALA A 178 2.33 -5.20 -6.64
N VAL A 179 3.39 -5.81 -6.13
CA VAL A 179 4.47 -6.40 -6.95
C VAL A 179 4.71 -7.89 -6.66
N SER A 180 3.98 -8.51 -5.72
CA SER A 180 4.24 -9.87 -5.26
C SER A 180 3.98 -10.96 -6.32
N ALA A 181 3.10 -10.68 -7.29
CA ALA A 181 2.75 -11.59 -8.37
C ALA A 181 3.60 -11.41 -9.65
N LEU A 182 4.60 -10.51 -9.61
CA LEU A 182 5.46 -10.20 -10.75
C LEU A 182 6.78 -10.98 -10.65
N ASP A 183 7.37 -11.29 -11.81
CA ASP A 183 8.74 -11.80 -11.84
C ASP A 183 9.75 -10.74 -11.36
N VAL A 184 10.91 -11.19 -10.87
CA VAL A 184 11.90 -10.35 -10.21
C VAL A 184 12.33 -9.15 -11.06
N SER A 185 12.46 -9.34 -12.38
CA SER A 185 12.92 -8.29 -13.29
C SER A 185 11.86 -7.21 -13.48
N VAL A 186 10.61 -7.61 -13.65
CA VAL A 186 9.45 -6.69 -13.77
C VAL A 186 9.17 -6.01 -12.45
N GLN A 187 9.29 -6.73 -11.34
CA GLN A 187 9.19 -6.19 -9.99
C GLN A 187 10.18 -5.03 -9.79
N ALA A 188 11.47 -5.23 -10.09
CA ALA A 188 12.49 -4.19 -9.99
C ALA A 188 12.15 -2.95 -10.83
N GLN A 189 11.63 -3.14 -12.04
CA GLN A 189 11.20 -2.03 -12.89
C GLN A 189 10.03 -1.24 -12.31
N VAL A 190 9.05 -1.91 -11.67
CA VAL A 190 7.91 -1.23 -11.03
C VAL A 190 8.36 -0.49 -9.76
N LEU A 191 9.29 -1.06 -8.99
CA LEU A 191 9.85 -0.42 -7.80
C LEU A 191 10.65 0.84 -8.16
N ASN A 192 11.48 0.80 -9.22
CA ASN A 192 12.18 1.97 -9.73
C ASN A 192 11.18 3.06 -10.17
N LEU A 193 10.16 2.68 -10.94
CA LEU A 193 9.10 3.59 -11.35
C LEU A 193 8.42 4.29 -10.15
N LEU A 194 8.09 3.55 -9.10
CA LEU A 194 7.49 4.12 -7.89
C LEU A 194 8.44 5.08 -7.17
N SER A 195 9.73 4.77 -7.12
CA SER A 195 10.76 5.64 -6.54
C SER A 195 10.91 6.93 -7.34
N ASP A 196 10.87 6.87 -8.68
CA ASP A 196 10.93 8.04 -9.55
C ASP A 196 9.68 8.91 -9.39
N ILE A 197 8.48 8.31 -9.41
CA ILE A 197 7.22 9.03 -9.18
C ILE A 197 7.23 9.74 -7.83
N ARG A 198 7.65 9.06 -6.77
CA ARG A 198 7.76 9.62 -5.42
C ARG A 198 8.68 10.85 -5.39
N ARG A 199 9.86 10.75 -5.98
CA ARG A 199 10.85 11.84 -6.05
C ARG A 199 10.31 13.03 -6.82
N ASP A 200 9.66 12.78 -7.96
CA ASP A 200 9.25 13.82 -8.90
C ASP A 200 7.96 14.53 -8.46
N THR A 201 7.08 13.85 -7.72
CA THR A 201 5.77 14.37 -7.31
C THR A 201 5.64 14.69 -5.83
N GLY A 202 6.52 14.17 -4.99
CA GLY A 202 6.41 14.29 -3.53
C GLY A 202 5.28 13.46 -2.91
N ILE A 203 4.68 12.52 -3.66
CA ILE A 203 3.63 11.64 -3.16
C ILE A 203 4.14 10.78 -1.99
N GLY A 204 3.30 10.57 -0.96
CA GLY A 204 3.59 9.63 0.11
C GLY A 204 3.24 8.19 -0.31
N LEU A 205 4.10 7.23 0.01
CA LEU A 205 3.85 5.81 -0.27
C LEU A 205 3.61 5.02 1.01
N VAL A 206 2.56 4.20 1.04
CA VAL A 206 2.39 3.12 2.03
C VAL A 206 2.51 1.81 1.28
N PHE A 207 3.59 1.09 1.52
CA PHE A 207 3.93 -0.14 0.80
C PHE A 207 3.69 -1.36 1.69
N VAL A 208 2.69 -2.17 1.35
CA VAL A 208 2.37 -3.41 2.08
C VAL A 208 3.07 -4.58 1.43
N SER A 209 3.86 -5.30 2.21
CA SER A 209 4.58 -6.47 1.73
C SER A 209 4.85 -7.45 2.87
N HIS A 210 4.99 -8.72 2.54
CA HIS A 210 5.60 -9.72 3.42
C HIS A 210 7.10 -9.90 3.12
N ASP A 211 7.61 -9.27 2.05
CA ASP A 211 9.01 -9.33 1.62
C ASP A 211 9.78 -8.07 2.06
N LEU A 212 10.67 -8.25 3.02
CA LEU A 212 11.52 -7.18 3.55
C LEU A 212 12.59 -6.71 2.56
N ALA A 213 12.98 -7.52 1.58
CA ALA A 213 13.91 -7.10 0.54
C ALA A 213 13.28 -6.02 -0.36
N VAL A 214 12.00 -6.18 -0.67
CA VAL A 214 11.22 -5.18 -1.41
C VAL A 214 11.05 -3.90 -0.59
N VAL A 215 10.71 -4.02 0.69
CA VAL A 215 10.56 -2.88 1.61
C VAL A 215 11.86 -2.09 1.74
N ARG A 216 12.99 -2.79 1.86
CA ARG A 216 14.33 -2.17 1.88
C ARG A 216 14.61 -1.31 0.66
N TYR A 217 14.09 -1.70 -0.49
CA TYR A 217 14.37 -1.02 -1.75
C TYR A 217 13.59 0.29 -1.92
N VAL A 218 12.35 0.37 -1.39
CA VAL A 218 11.41 1.47 -1.67
C VAL A 218 11.12 2.33 -0.45
N CYS A 219 11.19 1.75 0.77
CA CYS A 219 10.71 2.41 1.98
C CYS A 219 11.83 3.02 2.80
N ASP A 220 11.55 4.14 3.47
CA ASP A 220 12.45 4.80 4.40
C ASP A 220 12.31 4.20 5.79
N GLU A 221 11.06 3.93 6.21
CA GLU A 221 10.71 3.34 7.50
C GLU A 221 9.88 2.07 7.29
N ALA A 222 9.90 1.18 8.25
CA ALA A 222 9.05 0.01 8.28
C ALA A 222 8.35 -0.15 9.62
N LEU A 223 7.07 -0.48 9.54
CA LEU A 223 6.19 -0.82 10.64
C LEU A 223 5.86 -2.31 10.55
N VAL A 224 6.31 -3.07 11.54
CA VAL A 224 6.10 -4.51 11.60
C VAL A 224 4.84 -4.82 12.41
N MET A 225 3.89 -5.51 11.77
CA MET A 225 2.65 -5.93 12.40
C MET A 225 2.67 -7.42 12.73
N TYR A 226 2.25 -7.75 13.94
CA TYR A 226 2.06 -9.12 14.39
C TYR A 226 0.78 -9.23 15.24
N ARG A 227 -0.13 -10.14 14.87
CA ARG A 227 -1.41 -10.38 15.57
C ARG A 227 -2.21 -9.10 15.87
N GLY A 228 -2.30 -8.20 14.89
CA GLY A 228 -3.05 -6.95 15.00
C GLY A 228 -2.32 -5.80 15.69
N ARG A 229 -1.11 -6.00 16.20
CA ARG A 229 -0.32 -4.98 16.91
C ARG A 229 0.89 -4.54 16.10
N THR A 230 1.29 -3.30 16.27
CA THR A 230 2.62 -2.85 15.89
C THR A 230 3.63 -3.36 16.91
N VAL A 231 4.59 -4.17 16.46
CA VAL A 231 5.62 -4.73 17.33
C VAL A 231 6.97 -4.03 17.18
N GLU A 232 7.19 -3.39 16.05
CA GLU A 232 8.40 -2.61 15.79
C GLU A 232 8.13 -1.54 14.72
N HIS A 233 8.65 -0.32 14.89
CA HIS A 233 8.59 0.76 13.91
C HIS A 233 9.88 1.56 13.98
N GLN A 234 10.65 1.55 12.89
CA GLN A 234 11.93 2.26 12.81
C GLN A 234 12.39 2.41 11.35
N PRO A 235 13.45 3.18 11.07
CA PRO A 235 14.09 3.24 9.76
C PRO A 235 14.44 1.84 9.26
N VAL A 236 14.20 1.58 7.96
CA VAL A 236 14.41 0.24 7.37
C VAL A 236 15.84 -0.25 7.57
N ALA A 237 16.82 0.64 7.45
CA ALA A 237 18.22 0.27 7.63
C ALA A 237 18.52 -0.25 9.05
N GLU A 238 17.93 0.38 10.08
CA GLU A 238 18.09 -0.02 11.48
C GLU A 238 17.33 -1.33 11.76
N LEU A 239 16.10 -1.45 11.25
CA LEU A 239 15.28 -2.66 11.38
C LEU A 239 15.98 -3.89 10.83
N LEU A 240 16.68 -3.75 9.70
CA LEU A 240 17.43 -4.85 9.07
C LEU A 240 18.75 -5.16 9.78
N ALA A 241 19.43 -4.13 10.31
CA ALA A 241 20.73 -4.29 10.97
C ALA A 241 20.61 -4.82 12.41
N ALA A 242 19.61 -4.33 13.16
CA ALA A 242 19.44 -4.62 14.58
C ALA A 242 17.96 -4.74 14.98
N PRO A 243 17.22 -5.75 14.49
CA PRO A 243 15.82 -5.96 14.84
C PRO A 243 15.65 -6.21 16.33
N GLN A 244 14.78 -5.45 16.98
CA GLN A 244 14.59 -5.50 18.43
C GLN A 244 13.58 -6.58 18.82
N HIS A 245 12.48 -6.69 18.08
CA HIS A 245 11.42 -7.62 18.43
C HIS A 245 11.72 -9.06 17.95
N PRO A 246 11.47 -10.11 18.75
CA PRO A 246 11.72 -11.52 18.36
C PRO A 246 11.00 -11.91 17.06
N TYR A 247 9.78 -11.40 16.83
CA TYR A 247 9.05 -11.68 15.60
C TYR A 247 9.72 -11.03 14.37
N THR A 248 10.28 -9.84 14.48
CA THR A 248 11.02 -9.20 13.38
C THR A 248 12.27 -10.02 13.03
N ARG A 249 12.99 -10.54 14.05
CA ARG A 249 14.12 -11.45 13.84
C ARG A 249 13.70 -12.75 13.14
N LEU A 250 12.55 -13.30 13.52
CA LEU A 250 11.98 -14.48 12.88
C LEU A 250 11.62 -14.20 11.42
N LEU A 251 10.98 -13.07 11.15
CA LEU A 251 10.58 -12.65 9.81
C LEU A 251 11.80 -12.49 8.89
N LEU A 252 12.87 -11.85 9.38
CA LEU A 252 14.13 -11.70 8.66
C LEU A 252 14.82 -13.05 8.43
N ALA A 253 14.85 -13.91 9.41
CA ALA A 253 15.43 -15.25 9.30
C ALA A 253 14.65 -16.16 8.34
N SER A 254 13.39 -15.82 8.03
CA SER A 254 12.55 -16.59 7.10
C SER A 254 12.86 -16.28 5.63
N VAL A 255 13.62 -15.22 5.34
CA VAL A 255 14.07 -14.90 3.98
C VAL A 255 15.20 -15.85 3.57
N PRO A 256 15.06 -16.59 2.46
CA PRO A 256 16.10 -17.51 2.01
C PRO A 256 17.43 -16.78 1.71
N HIS A 257 18.52 -17.29 2.25
CA HIS A 257 19.90 -16.82 2.02
C HIS A 257 20.89 -17.97 2.06
N PRO A 258 22.13 -17.84 1.57
CA PRO A 258 23.15 -18.84 1.75
C PRO A 258 23.33 -19.21 3.23
N GLY A 259 23.16 -20.50 3.58
CA GLY A 259 23.18 -20.98 4.97
C GLY A 259 21.84 -20.92 5.71
N TRP A 260 20.73 -20.69 5.01
CA TRP A 260 19.38 -20.67 5.57
C TRP A 260 19.01 -21.99 6.23
N ASP A 261 18.49 -21.94 7.49
CA ASP A 261 18.08 -23.08 8.31
C ASP A 261 16.54 -23.07 8.51
N PRO A 262 15.77 -23.79 7.66
CA PRO A 262 14.32 -23.85 7.77
C PRO A 262 13.83 -24.55 9.05
N GLU A 263 14.60 -25.53 9.59
CA GLU A 263 14.21 -26.22 10.82
C GLU A 263 14.35 -25.34 12.06
N GLY A 264 15.40 -24.52 12.10
CA GLY A 264 15.61 -23.52 13.14
C GLY A 264 14.52 -22.45 13.16
N ILE A 265 13.97 -22.08 12.01
CA ILE A 265 12.84 -21.15 11.90
C ILE A 265 11.59 -21.74 12.56
N GLY A 266 11.27 -23.01 12.28
CA GLY A 266 10.13 -23.70 12.90
C GLY A 266 10.24 -23.77 14.43
N ARG A 267 11.44 -23.93 14.96
CA ARG A 267 11.73 -23.93 16.40
C ARG A 267 11.49 -22.57 17.03
N ARG A 268 12.07 -21.49 16.46
CA ARG A 268 11.90 -20.11 16.92
C ARG A 268 10.43 -19.65 16.85
N ARG A 269 9.67 -20.12 15.86
CA ARG A 269 8.23 -19.82 15.73
C ARG A 269 7.44 -20.44 16.90
N ARG A 270 7.74 -21.66 17.32
CA ARG A 270 7.12 -22.30 18.49
C ARG A 270 7.49 -21.61 19.79
N GLU A 271 8.75 -21.23 19.96
CA GLU A 271 9.23 -20.46 21.14
C GLU A 271 8.54 -19.11 21.27
N LEU A 272 8.35 -18.39 20.15
CA LEU A 272 7.63 -17.12 20.13
C LEU A 272 6.14 -17.31 20.52
N ALA A 273 5.49 -18.38 20.04
CA ALA A 273 4.10 -18.67 20.38
C ALA A 273 3.93 -19.00 21.86
N SER A 274 4.80 -19.87 22.41
CA SER A 274 4.75 -20.27 23.82
C SER A 274 5.07 -19.14 24.80
N SER A 275 6.00 -18.25 24.46
CA SER A 275 6.32 -17.08 25.31
C SER A 275 5.19 -16.08 25.40
N GLN A 276 4.32 -16.01 24.39
CA GLN A 276 3.17 -15.12 24.37
C GLN A 276 1.94 -15.69 25.10
N GLU A 277 1.75 -17.02 25.06
CA GLU A 277 0.72 -17.69 25.83
C GLU A 277 0.98 -17.58 27.34
N ALA A 278 2.26 -17.56 27.74
CA ALA A 278 2.66 -17.37 29.14
C ALA A 278 2.50 -15.93 29.63
N ALA A 279 2.37 -14.95 28.72
CA ALA A 279 2.24 -13.51 29.05
C ALA A 279 0.79 -12.98 28.92
N SER A 280 -0.16 -13.83 28.54
CA SER A 280 -1.60 -13.53 28.41
C SER A 280 -2.39 -14.06 29.59
#